data_71e067b47977b0eb93e522aa840b85d5
#
_entry.id   71e067b47977b0eb93e522aa840b85d5
#
_cell.length_a   1.000
_cell.length_b   1.000
_cell.length_c   1.000
_cell.angle_alpha   90.00
_cell.angle_beta   90.00
_cell.angle_gamma   90.00
#
_symmetry.space_group_name_H-M   'P 1'
#
loop_
_entity.id
_entity.type
_entity.pdbx_description
1 polymer ?
#
loop_
_entity_poly.entity_id
_entity_poly.type
_entity_poly.pdbx_seq_one_letter_code
_entity_poly.pdbx_strand_id
1 'polypeptide(L)'
;AAMLMGAWSLQSCDNGPTKEVWLDEFGQDSCYVQDWGMLEVNRSVVHTPLTVNGVVYERGLGAHSISRLLYDLDGKAVSISGLAGADDKNLFAGKLQFKILGDKKELWKSGVMQKGDPVKEFNVNLKGVDKVLLLVEECGDGIMYDHADWLNVKITTRGDVKPVPAWAKPVAKEKYILTPPAPESPVINNPLVYGARPGNPFLWSVMATGNRPMKFEAEGLPAGVKLDAVTGRITGKATVEGEYKVTLKAT
;
A
#
# COMPACT_ATOMS: atom_id res chain seq x y z
N ALA A 1 -59.20 9.64 -15.34
CA ALA A 1 -58.62 10.04 -14.05
C ALA A 1 -57.31 9.29 -13.87
N ALA A 2 -56.18 9.94 -14.13
CA ALA A 2 -54.83 9.40 -13.86
C ALA A 2 -54.37 9.94 -12.50
N MET A 3 -54.18 9.03 -11.55
CA MET A 3 -53.67 9.34 -10.22
C MET A 3 -52.11 9.35 -10.31
N LEU A 4 -51.53 10.52 -10.22
CA LEU A 4 -50.08 10.72 -10.01
C LEU A 4 -49.76 10.36 -8.55
N MET A 5 -49.15 9.20 -8.31
CA MET A 5 -48.51 8.92 -7.03
C MET A 5 -47.15 9.62 -7.00
N GLY A 6 -47.06 10.73 -6.28
CA GLY A 6 -45.80 11.38 -5.94
C GLY A 6 -45.04 10.52 -4.93
N ALA A 7 -43.89 10.00 -5.35
CA ALA A 7 -42.96 9.41 -4.42
C ALA A 7 -42.33 10.51 -3.54
N TRP A 8 -42.79 10.60 -2.30
CA TRP A 8 -42.11 11.42 -1.27
C TRP A 8 -40.86 10.67 -0.84
N SER A 9 -39.71 11.12 -1.29
CA SER A 9 -38.45 10.73 -0.67
C SER A 9 -38.40 11.33 0.73
N LEU A 10 -38.59 10.49 1.73
CA LEU A 10 -38.28 10.86 3.12
C LEU A 10 -36.78 11.05 3.22
N GLN A 11 -36.35 12.30 3.07
CA GLN A 11 -35.01 12.74 3.43
C GLN A 11 -34.97 12.71 4.96
N SER A 12 -34.50 11.64 5.54
CA SER A 12 -34.27 11.57 7.00
C SER A 12 -33.24 12.64 7.35
N CYS A 13 -33.72 13.72 7.98
CA CYS A 13 -32.81 14.62 8.70
C CYS A 13 -32.28 13.83 9.90
N ASP A 14 -31.13 13.20 9.71
CA ASP A 14 -30.40 12.54 10.79
C ASP A 14 -29.83 13.62 11.74
N ASN A 15 -30.62 14.01 12.73
CA ASN A 15 -30.32 15.00 13.75
C ASN A 15 -29.66 14.36 14.99
N GLY A 16 -29.06 13.17 14.86
CA GLY A 16 -28.36 12.51 15.94
C GLY A 16 -27.15 13.32 16.45
N PRO A 17 -26.67 13.03 17.67
CA PRO A 17 -25.52 13.71 18.26
C PRO A 17 -24.27 13.54 17.39
N THR A 18 -23.49 14.60 17.27
CA THR A 18 -22.20 14.58 16.57
C THR A 18 -21.07 14.33 17.55
N LYS A 19 -19.99 13.69 17.08
CA LYS A 19 -18.71 13.57 17.78
C LYS A 19 -17.59 14.15 16.91
N GLU A 20 -16.51 14.60 17.55
CA GLU A 20 -15.27 14.97 16.87
C GLU A 20 -14.29 13.80 16.95
N VAL A 21 -13.61 13.53 15.86
CA VAL A 21 -12.58 12.51 15.74
C VAL A 21 -11.33 13.17 15.19
N TRP A 22 -10.23 13.07 15.91
CA TRP A 22 -8.95 13.64 15.51
C TRP A 22 -8.21 12.66 14.61
N LEU A 23 -7.62 13.13 13.52
CA LEU A 23 -6.99 12.26 12.54
C LEU A 23 -5.66 11.67 13.02
N ASP A 24 -4.97 12.34 13.91
CA ASP A 24 -3.74 11.84 14.54
C ASP A 24 -3.99 10.60 15.45
N GLU A 25 -5.23 10.37 15.89
CA GLU A 25 -5.60 9.18 16.67
C GLU A 25 -5.58 7.87 15.85
N PHE A 26 -5.63 7.95 14.53
CA PHE A 26 -5.54 6.78 13.66
C PHE A 26 -4.09 6.33 13.38
N GLY A 27 -3.11 7.15 13.74
CA GLY A 27 -1.72 6.85 13.50
C GLY A 27 -1.37 6.68 12.01
N GLN A 28 -0.42 5.81 11.74
CA GLN A 28 0.05 5.55 10.37
C GLN A 28 -0.98 4.78 9.52
N ASP A 29 -1.99 4.20 10.12
CA ASP A 29 -3.04 3.43 9.42
C ASP A 29 -3.84 4.28 8.43
N SER A 30 -3.85 5.60 8.61
CA SER A 30 -4.48 6.52 7.68
C SER A 30 -3.68 6.77 6.39
N CYS A 31 -2.41 6.38 6.34
CA CYS A 31 -1.57 6.57 5.15
C CYS A 31 -1.90 5.53 4.07
N TYR A 32 -2.52 6.00 3.00
CA TYR A 32 -2.86 5.15 1.86
C TYR A 32 -1.69 5.02 0.86
N VAL A 33 -0.98 6.12 0.61
CA VAL A 33 0.25 6.19 -0.20
C VAL A 33 1.08 7.37 0.27
N GLN A 34 2.40 7.19 0.32
CA GLN A 34 3.37 8.28 0.45
C GLN A 34 4.62 7.91 -0.33
N ASP A 35 5.17 8.84 -1.09
CA ASP A 35 6.31 8.58 -1.98
C ASP A 35 7.64 8.56 -1.23
N TRP A 36 7.80 9.38 -0.20
CA TRP A 36 9.01 9.43 0.60
C TRP A 36 8.70 9.52 2.09
N GLY A 37 9.53 8.86 2.92
CA GLY A 37 9.37 8.82 4.36
C GLY A 37 8.14 8.02 4.79
N MET A 38 7.77 8.16 6.03
CA MET A 38 6.56 7.58 6.61
C MET A 38 5.68 8.72 7.14
N LEU A 39 4.36 8.49 7.14
CA LEU A 39 3.46 9.38 7.85
C LEU A 39 3.81 9.40 9.33
N GLU A 40 4.00 10.59 9.89
CA GLU A 40 4.34 10.78 11.29
C GLU A 40 3.19 11.41 12.07
N VAL A 41 3.03 10.98 13.30
CA VAL A 41 1.96 11.45 14.19
C VAL A 41 2.53 12.41 15.20
N ASN A 42 1.95 13.62 15.27
CA ASN A 42 2.34 14.70 16.19
C ASN A 42 3.82 15.13 16.06
N ARG A 43 4.39 14.89 14.90
CA ARG A 43 5.73 15.33 14.50
C ARG A 43 5.85 15.38 12.99
N SER A 44 6.82 16.12 12.49
CA SER A 44 7.08 16.22 11.06
C SER A 44 7.63 14.91 10.48
N VAL A 45 7.58 14.76 9.16
CA VAL A 45 8.12 13.59 8.44
C VAL A 45 9.62 13.33 8.73
N VAL A 46 10.37 14.30 9.22
CA VAL A 46 11.76 14.21 9.64
C VAL A 46 11.93 14.12 11.17
N HIS A 47 10.90 13.73 11.88
CA HIS A 47 10.86 13.47 13.33
C HIS A 47 11.15 14.68 14.22
N THR A 48 10.92 15.89 13.73
CA THR A 48 10.98 17.13 14.53
C THR A 48 9.56 17.58 14.93
N PRO A 49 9.42 18.52 15.88
CA PRO A 49 8.11 19.11 16.14
C PRO A 49 7.48 19.70 14.86
N LEU A 50 6.17 19.52 14.67
CA LEU A 50 5.41 20.16 13.60
C LEU A 50 5.58 21.67 13.72
N THR A 51 6.20 22.30 12.73
CA THR A 51 6.51 23.74 12.79
C THR A 51 6.26 24.40 11.45
N VAL A 52 5.34 25.33 11.41
CA VAL A 52 4.99 26.08 10.19
C VAL A 52 5.05 27.58 10.48
N ASN A 53 5.81 28.30 9.67
CA ASN A 53 6.02 29.75 9.80
C ASN A 53 6.39 30.17 11.24
N GLY A 54 7.28 29.43 11.88
CA GLY A 54 7.78 29.68 13.23
C GLY A 54 6.83 29.26 14.36
N VAL A 55 5.64 28.75 14.06
CA VAL A 55 4.67 28.29 15.06
C VAL A 55 4.75 26.77 15.21
N VAL A 56 4.88 26.30 16.47
CA VAL A 56 4.88 24.88 16.81
C VAL A 56 3.45 24.40 17.09
N TYR A 57 3.11 23.23 16.55
CA TYR A 57 1.80 22.58 16.75
C TYR A 57 1.99 21.24 17.47
N GLU A 58 1.13 20.98 18.45
CA GLU A 58 1.20 19.75 19.24
C GLU A 58 0.53 18.56 18.56
N ARG A 59 -0.49 18.81 17.72
CA ARG A 59 -1.29 17.78 17.06
C ARG A 59 -1.26 17.92 15.54
N GLY A 60 -1.06 16.80 14.87
CA GLY A 60 -1.12 16.77 13.42
C GLY A 60 -0.48 15.52 12.82
N LEU A 61 -0.38 15.55 11.52
CA LEU A 61 0.21 14.48 10.71
C LEU A 61 1.29 15.08 9.82
N GLY A 62 2.55 14.72 10.07
CA GLY A 62 3.67 15.08 9.20
C GLY A 62 3.73 14.13 8.02
N ALA A 63 3.68 14.68 6.83
CA ALA A 63 3.64 13.97 5.56
C ALA A 63 4.69 14.52 4.58
N HIS A 64 4.81 13.88 3.44
CA HIS A 64 5.67 14.31 2.34
C HIS A 64 4.92 14.16 1.01
N SER A 65 5.12 15.06 0.06
CA SER A 65 4.51 14.87 -1.26
C SER A 65 5.16 13.68 -2.00
N ILE A 66 4.46 12.86 -2.74
CA ILE A 66 3.01 12.83 -2.88
C ILE A 66 2.45 11.95 -1.77
N SER A 67 1.54 12.52 -0.98
CA SER A 67 0.91 11.80 0.14
C SER A 67 -0.59 11.73 -0.03
N ARG A 68 -1.18 10.57 0.28
CA ARG A 68 -2.62 10.32 0.24
C ARG A 68 -3.06 9.68 1.54
N LEU A 69 -3.93 10.36 2.28
CA LEU A 69 -4.56 9.87 3.50
C LEU A 69 -6.05 9.66 3.20
N LEU A 70 -6.53 8.43 3.33
CA LEU A 70 -7.88 8.06 2.94
C LEU A 70 -8.69 7.59 4.15
N TYR A 71 -9.89 8.12 4.29
CA TYR A 71 -10.81 7.76 5.36
C TYR A 71 -12.18 7.37 4.80
N ASP A 72 -12.73 6.28 5.33
CA ASP A 72 -14.09 5.84 5.07
C ASP A 72 -15.03 6.49 6.11
N LEU A 73 -16.04 7.20 5.62
CA LEU A 73 -16.97 7.99 6.42
C LEU A 73 -18.39 7.41 6.41
N ASP A 74 -18.66 6.43 5.54
CA ASP A 74 -19.97 5.81 5.36
C ASP A 74 -21.12 6.84 5.25
N GLY A 75 -20.86 7.97 4.58
CA GLY A 75 -21.82 9.09 4.42
C GLY A 75 -22.24 9.80 5.70
N LYS A 76 -21.63 9.49 6.86
CA LYS A 76 -22.03 9.99 8.18
C LYS A 76 -21.26 11.20 8.69
N ALA A 77 -20.30 11.68 7.92
CA ALA A 77 -19.55 12.88 8.29
C ALA A 77 -20.35 14.15 8.02
N VAL A 78 -20.11 15.15 8.86
CA VAL A 78 -20.67 16.49 8.75
C VAL A 78 -19.66 17.45 8.12
N SER A 79 -18.44 17.47 8.66
CA SER A 79 -17.37 18.35 8.20
C SER A 79 -16.01 17.82 8.57
N ILE A 80 -14.98 18.33 7.87
CA ILE A 80 -13.58 18.21 8.27
C ILE A 80 -13.01 19.63 8.40
N SER A 81 -12.24 19.86 9.46
CA SER A 81 -11.60 21.16 9.73
C SER A 81 -10.18 20.96 10.24
N GLY A 82 -9.34 21.97 10.02
CA GLY A 82 -7.96 21.98 10.44
C GLY A 82 -7.14 23.02 9.71
N LEU A 83 -5.81 22.86 9.75
CA LEU A 83 -4.84 23.72 9.09
C LEU A 83 -3.92 22.86 8.22
N ALA A 84 -3.35 23.46 7.18
CA ALA A 84 -2.36 22.86 6.32
C ALA A 84 -1.16 23.80 6.15
N GLY A 85 0.06 23.28 6.16
CA GLY A 85 1.25 24.11 6.03
C GLY A 85 2.48 23.36 5.57
N ALA A 86 3.39 24.06 4.86
CA ALA A 86 4.70 23.54 4.52
C ALA A 86 5.60 23.62 5.77
N ASP A 87 6.22 22.49 6.16
CA ASP A 87 7.05 22.40 7.36
C ASP A 87 8.32 23.26 7.24
N ASP A 88 8.70 23.94 8.35
CA ASP A 88 9.89 24.80 8.41
C ASP A 88 11.22 24.03 8.30
N LYS A 89 11.20 22.70 8.39
CA LYS A 89 12.40 21.85 8.19
C LYS A 89 12.70 21.60 6.71
N ASN A 90 11.85 22.07 5.79
CA ASN A 90 12.23 22.14 4.39
C ASN A 90 13.51 22.99 4.26
N LEU A 91 14.60 22.39 3.73
CA LEU A 91 15.88 23.10 3.56
C LEU A 91 15.81 24.09 2.39
N PHE A 92 15.03 23.78 1.37
CA PHE A 92 14.77 24.61 0.20
C PHE A 92 13.27 24.87 0.05
N ALA A 93 12.91 25.81 -0.78
CA ALA A 93 11.52 26.15 -1.04
C ALA A 93 10.89 25.17 -2.05
N GLY A 94 10.74 23.92 -1.65
CA GLY A 94 9.89 22.96 -2.37
C GLY A 94 8.46 23.48 -2.41
N LYS A 95 7.78 23.28 -3.56
CA LYS A 95 6.42 23.77 -3.77
C LYS A 95 5.44 22.63 -3.71
N LEU A 96 4.55 22.71 -2.77
CA LEU A 96 3.53 21.69 -2.55
C LEU A 96 2.12 22.33 -2.50
N GLN A 97 1.11 21.49 -2.67
CA GLN A 97 -0.28 21.90 -2.55
C GLN A 97 -1.07 20.84 -1.76
N PHE A 98 -1.91 21.31 -0.87
CA PHE A 98 -2.86 20.47 -0.16
C PHE A 98 -4.22 20.49 -0.86
N LYS A 99 -4.87 19.32 -0.91
CA LYS A 99 -6.24 19.16 -1.40
C LYS A 99 -7.05 18.24 -0.50
N ILE A 100 -8.34 18.52 -0.42
CA ILE A 100 -9.32 17.64 0.20
C ILE A 100 -10.33 17.24 -0.87
N LEU A 101 -10.45 15.93 -1.13
CA LEU A 101 -11.41 15.39 -2.06
C LEU A 101 -12.45 14.55 -1.32
N GLY A 102 -13.73 14.74 -1.66
CA GLY A 102 -14.83 13.87 -1.25
C GLY A 102 -15.33 13.07 -2.44
N ASP A 103 -15.34 11.75 -2.36
CA ASP A 103 -15.77 10.84 -3.43
C ASP A 103 -15.15 11.22 -4.80
N LYS A 104 -13.85 11.52 -4.80
CA LYS A 104 -13.04 11.95 -5.96
C LYS A 104 -13.29 13.39 -6.45
N LYS A 105 -14.20 14.14 -5.86
CA LYS A 105 -14.45 15.55 -6.19
C LYS A 105 -13.59 16.45 -5.30
N GLU A 106 -12.87 17.41 -5.89
CA GLU A 106 -12.15 18.44 -5.12
C GLU A 106 -13.15 19.31 -4.35
N LEU A 107 -12.99 19.34 -3.03
CA LEU A 107 -13.82 20.14 -2.12
C LEU A 107 -13.07 21.36 -1.60
N TRP A 108 -11.74 21.26 -1.48
CA TRP A 108 -10.89 22.34 -1.02
C TRP A 108 -9.46 22.16 -1.53
N LYS A 109 -8.74 23.27 -1.71
CA LYS A 109 -7.30 23.33 -1.98
C LYS A 109 -6.64 24.54 -1.35
N SER A 110 -5.39 24.39 -0.94
CA SER A 110 -4.60 25.47 -0.33
C SER A 110 -4.10 26.51 -1.36
N GLY A 111 -3.99 26.14 -2.63
CA GLY A 111 -3.08 26.76 -3.56
C GLY A 111 -1.64 26.30 -3.32
N VAL A 112 -0.71 26.76 -4.15
CA VAL A 112 0.73 26.44 -3.99
C VAL A 112 1.25 27.05 -2.69
N MET A 113 1.97 26.26 -1.92
CA MET A 113 2.58 26.64 -0.64
C MET A 113 4.05 26.25 -0.64
N GLN A 114 4.84 26.98 0.12
CA GLN A 114 6.26 26.69 0.36
C GLN A 114 6.63 27.06 1.82
N LYS A 115 7.81 26.68 2.24
CA LYS A 115 8.34 27.07 3.56
C LYS A 115 8.23 28.59 3.79
N GLY A 116 7.77 28.96 4.98
CA GLY A 116 7.59 30.36 5.38
C GLY A 116 6.23 30.95 5.04
N ASP A 117 5.42 30.25 4.24
CA ASP A 117 4.04 30.64 4.04
C ASP A 117 3.19 30.43 5.31
N PRO A 118 2.21 31.27 5.57
CA PRO A 118 1.29 31.05 6.68
C PRO A 118 0.42 29.83 6.42
N VAL A 119 0.02 29.13 7.50
CA VAL A 119 -0.94 28.01 7.41
C VAL A 119 -2.20 28.42 6.67
N LYS A 120 -2.81 27.46 5.99
CA LYS A 120 -4.13 27.59 5.35
C LYS A 120 -5.17 26.87 6.18
N GLU A 121 -6.13 27.61 6.69
CA GLU A 121 -7.27 27.04 7.39
C GLU A 121 -8.27 26.45 6.41
N PHE A 122 -8.89 25.34 6.82
CA PHE A 122 -10.01 24.75 6.09
C PHE A 122 -11.13 24.32 7.02
N ASN A 123 -12.35 24.44 6.51
CA ASN A 123 -13.56 23.88 7.09
C ASN A 123 -14.47 23.44 5.94
N VAL A 124 -14.48 22.15 5.68
CA VAL A 124 -15.10 21.56 4.48
C VAL A 124 -16.32 20.76 4.88
N ASN A 125 -17.44 21.01 4.21
CA ASN A 125 -18.66 20.24 4.39
C ASN A 125 -18.48 18.84 3.76
N LEU A 126 -18.73 17.79 4.55
CA LEU A 126 -18.64 16.39 4.16
C LEU A 126 -20.00 15.68 4.15
N LYS A 127 -21.11 16.42 4.23
CA LYS A 127 -22.44 15.80 4.22
C LYS A 127 -22.68 15.00 2.96
N GLY A 128 -22.95 13.70 3.13
CA GLY A 128 -23.18 12.76 2.03
C GLY A 128 -21.91 12.26 1.33
N VAL A 129 -20.74 12.55 1.87
CA VAL A 129 -19.46 12.02 1.37
C VAL A 129 -19.18 10.67 2.01
N ASP A 130 -18.96 9.64 1.20
CA ASP A 130 -18.63 8.28 1.67
C ASP A 130 -17.14 8.17 2.04
N LYS A 131 -16.27 8.77 1.24
CA LYS A 131 -14.81 8.72 1.46
C LYS A 131 -14.19 10.10 1.29
N VAL A 132 -13.32 10.48 2.24
CA VAL A 132 -12.51 11.69 2.14
C VAL A 132 -11.04 11.34 1.94
N LEU A 133 -10.41 11.99 0.98
CA LEU A 133 -8.98 11.90 0.69
C LEU A 133 -8.31 13.23 0.99
N LEU A 134 -7.32 13.23 1.88
CA LEU A 134 -6.39 14.32 2.08
C LEU A 134 -5.16 14.04 1.21
N LEU A 135 -4.83 14.96 0.34
CA LEU A 135 -3.79 14.82 -0.67
C LEU A 135 -2.78 15.95 -0.54
N VAL A 136 -1.50 15.60 -0.56
CA VAL A 136 -0.39 16.53 -0.78
C VAL A 136 0.21 16.22 -2.14
N GLU A 137 0.31 17.23 -2.99
CA GLU A 137 0.88 17.11 -4.33
C GLU A 137 2.13 18.00 -4.45
N GLU A 138 3.07 17.58 -5.28
CA GLU A 138 4.15 18.44 -5.77
C GLU A 138 3.61 19.45 -6.79
N CYS A 139 4.31 20.55 -7.01
CA CYS A 139 3.84 21.63 -7.86
C CYS A 139 4.77 21.94 -9.04
N GLY A 140 5.36 20.89 -9.66
CA GLY A 140 6.12 20.96 -10.91
C GLY A 140 7.62 21.16 -10.71
N ASP A 141 8.13 21.13 -9.50
CA ASP A 141 9.55 21.18 -9.15
C ASP A 141 10.09 19.86 -8.55
N GLY A 142 9.25 18.79 -8.56
CA GLY A 142 9.53 17.49 -7.99
C GLY A 142 9.21 17.44 -6.49
N ILE A 143 9.50 16.29 -5.87
CA ILE A 143 9.13 16.03 -4.46
C ILE A 143 10.19 16.45 -3.44
N MET A 144 11.31 17.04 -3.87
CA MET A 144 12.45 17.29 -2.99
C MET A 144 12.15 18.41 -2.00
N TYR A 145 12.22 18.08 -0.70
CA TYR A 145 11.88 18.97 0.42
C TYR A 145 10.42 19.43 0.50
N ASP A 146 9.51 18.56 0.09
CA ASP A 146 8.07 18.81 0.19
C ASP A 146 7.49 18.26 1.51
N HIS A 147 8.12 18.61 2.63
CA HIS A 147 7.59 18.26 3.95
C HIS A 147 6.32 19.06 4.22
N ALA A 148 5.28 18.39 4.59
CA ALA A 148 3.92 18.90 4.66
C ALA A 148 3.24 18.50 5.97
N ASP A 149 2.57 19.43 6.60
CA ASP A 149 1.89 19.19 7.87
C ASP A 149 0.38 19.43 7.75
N TRP A 150 -0.39 18.41 8.07
CA TRP A 150 -1.81 18.51 8.36
C TRP A 150 -1.98 18.75 9.87
N LEU A 151 -2.41 19.94 10.27
CA LEU A 151 -2.35 20.40 11.66
C LEU A 151 -3.76 20.49 12.26
N ASN A 152 -3.93 20.01 13.49
CA ASN A 152 -5.19 20.07 14.24
C ASN A 152 -6.40 19.59 13.43
N VAL A 153 -6.24 18.51 12.65
CA VAL A 153 -7.29 18.03 11.77
C VAL A 153 -8.27 17.14 12.51
N LYS A 154 -9.56 17.49 12.39
CA LYS A 154 -10.65 16.72 12.97
C LYS A 154 -11.83 16.59 12.00
N ILE A 155 -12.52 15.46 12.12
CA ILE A 155 -13.79 15.18 11.43
C ILE A 155 -14.92 15.22 12.45
N THR A 156 -15.94 16.02 12.15
CA THR A 156 -17.23 15.97 12.85
C THR A 156 -18.11 14.93 12.19
N THR A 157 -18.57 13.93 12.93
CA THR A 157 -19.32 12.81 12.37
C THR A 157 -20.47 12.36 13.28
N ARG A 158 -21.45 11.64 12.71
CA ARG A 158 -22.53 10.94 13.40
C ARG A 158 -22.32 9.42 13.50
N GLY A 159 -21.27 8.93 12.89
CA GLY A 159 -20.87 7.51 12.87
C GLY A 159 -19.38 7.34 13.05
N ASP A 160 -18.87 6.16 12.73
CA ASP A 160 -17.46 5.89 12.84
C ASP A 160 -16.70 6.35 11.58
N VAL A 161 -15.53 6.90 11.82
CA VAL A 161 -14.52 7.19 10.78
C VAL A 161 -13.50 6.06 10.82
N LYS A 162 -13.14 5.52 9.67
CA LYS A 162 -12.16 4.43 9.56
C LYS A 162 -11.05 4.82 8.59
N PRO A 163 -9.78 4.73 9.00
CA PRO A 163 -8.69 4.87 8.06
C PRO A 163 -8.72 3.73 7.03
N VAL A 164 -8.26 4.00 5.82
CA VAL A 164 -8.07 2.99 4.77
C VAL A 164 -6.58 2.83 4.53
N PRO A 165 -5.92 1.88 5.20
CA PRO A 165 -4.49 1.71 5.11
C PRO A 165 -4.06 1.19 3.74
N ALA A 166 -2.79 1.44 3.38
CA ALA A 166 -2.25 1.09 2.06
C ALA A 166 -2.38 -0.40 1.73
N TRP A 167 -2.25 -1.29 2.72
CA TRP A 167 -2.42 -2.74 2.53
C TRP A 167 -3.87 -3.17 2.29
N ALA A 168 -4.85 -2.30 2.59
CA ALA A 168 -6.26 -2.55 2.27
C ALA A 168 -6.61 -2.22 0.82
N LYS A 169 -5.64 -1.74 0.01
CA LYS A 169 -5.84 -1.62 -1.43
C LYS A 169 -6.30 -2.98 -1.96
N PRO A 170 -7.43 -3.05 -2.68
CA PRO A 170 -7.71 -4.22 -3.49
C PRO A 170 -6.50 -4.40 -4.41
N VAL A 171 -5.80 -5.52 -4.28
CA VAL A 171 -4.80 -5.90 -5.28
C VAL A 171 -5.55 -5.92 -6.59
N ALA A 172 -5.27 -4.98 -7.49
CA ALA A 172 -5.81 -5.03 -8.84
C ALA A 172 -5.41 -6.41 -9.36
N LYS A 173 -6.41 -7.27 -9.63
CA LYS A 173 -6.14 -8.54 -10.30
C LYS A 173 -5.46 -8.15 -11.59
N GLU A 174 -4.18 -8.47 -11.71
CA GLU A 174 -3.44 -8.18 -12.92
C GLU A 174 -4.24 -8.76 -14.08
N LYS A 175 -4.50 -7.94 -15.08
CA LYS A 175 -5.26 -8.33 -16.27
C LYS A 175 -4.51 -9.38 -17.09
N TYR A 176 -3.22 -9.53 -16.82
CA TYR A 176 -2.33 -10.44 -17.52
C TYR A 176 -1.62 -11.36 -16.51
N ILE A 177 -1.78 -12.66 -16.70
CA ILE A 177 -0.96 -13.66 -16.03
C ILE A 177 0.32 -13.76 -16.85
N LEU A 178 1.43 -13.24 -16.33
CA LEU A 178 2.74 -13.27 -16.99
C LEU A 178 3.31 -14.71 -17.13
N THR A 179 2.89 -15.59 -16.24
CA THR A 179 3.22 -17.03 -16.31
C THR A 179 1.94 -17.82 -16.52
N PRO A 180 1.88 -18.72 -17.47
CA PRO A 180 0.72 -19.60 -17.64
C PRO A 180 0.49 -20.41 -16.35
N PRO A 181 -0.75 -20.81 -16.06
CA PRO A 181 -1.02 -21.72 -14.94
C PRO A 181 -0.20 -22.99 -15.12
N ALA A 182 0.22 -23.58 -13.99
CA ALA A 182 0.93 -24.85 -14.03
C ALA A 182 0.05 -25.91 -14.75
N PRO A 183 0.63 -26.75 -15.61
CA PRO A 183 -0.13 -27.80 -16.28
C PRO A 183 -0.64 -28.82 -15.25
N GLU A 184 -1.76 -29.50 -15.56
CA GLU A 184 -2.28 -30.55 -14.67
C GLU A 184 -1.30 -31.71 -14.53
N SER A 185 -0.68 -32.09 -15.63
CA SER A 185 0.37 -33.10 -15.65
C SER A 185 1.72 -32.53 -15.27
N PRO A 186 2.54 -33.25 -14.49
CA PRO A 186 3.88 -32.79 -14.13
C PRO A 186 4.78 -32.57 -15.35
N VAL A 187 5.47 -31.43 -15.35
CA VAL A 187 6.49 -31.07 -16.34
C VAL A 187 7.80 -30.76 -15.62
N ILE A 188 8.86 -31.50 -15.97
CA ILE A 188 10.20 -31.28 -15.41
C ILE A 188 10.88 -30.17 -16.20
N ASN A 189 11.35 -29.12 -15.49
CA ASN A 189 11.93 -27.88 -16.05
C ASN A 189 13.43 -27.76 -15.74
N ASN A 190 14.12 -28.86 -15.48
CA ASN A 190 15.54 -28.84 -15.16
C ASN A 190 16.42 -28.59 -16.39
N PRO A 191 17.64 -28.05 -16.19
CA PRO A 191 18.70 -28.12 -17.19
C PRO A 191 18.96 -29.55 -17.63
N LEU A 192 19.26 -29.77 -18.91
CA LEU A 192 19.54 -31.09 -19.47
C LEU A 192 20.92 -31.63 -19.08
N VAL A 193 21.82 -30.79 -18.61
CA VAL A 193 23.18 -31.13 -18.20
C VAL A 193 23.50 -30.51 -16.86
N TYR A 194 24.06 -31.30 -15.96
CA TYR A 194 24.55 -30.80 -14.67
C TYR A 194 25.89 -31.47 -14.35
N GLY A 195 26.89 -30.69 -13.95
CA GLY A 195 28.22 -31.15 -13.64
C GLY A 195 28.59 -31.02 -12.18
N ALA A 196 29.26 -32.00 -11.63
CA ALA A 196 29.85 -31.95 -10.29
C ALA A 196 31.23 -32.65 -10.30
N ARG A 197 32.15 -32.24 -9.41
CA ARG A 197 33.46 -32.89 -9.26
C ARG A 197 33.30 -34.21 -8.50
N PRO A 198 33.96 -35.30 -8.95
CA PRO A 198 33.95 -36.55 -8.23
C PRO A 198 34.42 -36.41 -6.77
N GLY A 199 33.77 -37.11 -5.85
CA GLY A 199 34.09 -37.06 -4.42
C GLY A 199 33.51 -35.86 -3.64
N ASN A 200 33.01 -34.85 -4.31
CA ASN A 200 32.35 -33.75 -3.65
C ASN A 200 30.87 -34.05 -3.32
N PRO A 201 30.30 -33.42 -2.27
CA PRO A 201 28.87 -33.55 -2.03
C PRO A 201 28.05 -33.10 -3.23
N PHE A 202 27.11 -33.93 -3.65
CA PHE A 202 26.17 -33.63 -4.71
C PHE A 202 24.85 -33.20 -4.08
N LEU A 203 24.34 -32.06 -4.50
CA LEU A 203 23.02 -31.58 -4.11
C LEU A 203 22.33 -30.97 -5.33
N TRP A 204 21.20 -31.54 -5.70
CA TRP A 204 20.39 -31.04 -6.78
C TRP A 204 18.90 -31.30 -6.51
N SER A 205 18.01 -30.59 -7.13
CA SER A 205 16.56 -30.77 -6.99
C SER A 205 15.90 -30.92 -8.34
N VAL A 206 14.99 -31.86 -8.46
CA VAL A 206 14.11 -31.97 -9.62
C VAL A 206 13.09 -30.80 -9.54
N MET A 207 13.23 -29.88 -10.45
CA MET A 207 12.29 -28.75 -10.58
C MET A 207 11.15 -29.18 -11.50
N ALA A 208 9.95 -29.27 -10.96
CA ALA A 208 8.76 -29.63 -11.71
C ALA A 208 7.57 -28.70 -11.41
N THR A 209 6.80 -28.42 -12.43
CA THR A 209 5.49 -27.76 -12.35
C THR A 209 4.38 -28.79 -12.57
N GLY A 210 3.23 -28.59 -11.96
CA GLY A 210 2.09 -29.48 -12.03
C GLY A 210 1.30 -29.49 -10.73
N ASN A 211 0.25 -30.28 -10.67
CA ASN A 211 -0.55 -30.47 -9.46
C ASN A 211 0.27 -31.17 -8.37
N ARG A 212 0.06 -30.79 -7.11
CA ARG A 212 0.74 -31.39 -5.95
C ARG A 212 -0.26 -32.20 -5.12
N PRO A 213 0.17 -33.27 -4.43
CA PRO A 213 1.56 -33.72 -4.25
C PRO A 213 2.12 -34.47 -5.46
N MET A 214 3.44 -34.35 -5.70
CA MET A 214 4.15 -35.08 -6.76
C MET A 214 5.07 -36.13 -6.19
N LYS A 215 5.34 -37.19 -6.96
CA LYS A 215 6.37 -38.21 -6.69
C LYS A 215 7.43 -38.15 -7.76
N PHE A 216 8.68 -38.43 -7.37
CA PHE A 216 9.81 -38.35 -8.25
C PHE A 216 10.54 -39.71 -8.32
N GLU A 217 10.97 -40.09 -9.53
CA GLU A 217 11.75 -41.26 -9.80
C GLU A 217 13.00 -40.89 -10.63
N ALA A 218 14.07 -41.59 -10.45
CA ALA A 218 15.30 -41.41 -11.22
C ALA A 218 15.94 -42.77 -11.54
N GLU A 219 16.33 -42.95 -12.80
CA GLU A 219 17.08 -44.09 -13.28
C GLU A 219 18.44 -43.63 -13.80
N GLY A 220 19.49 -44.45 -13.59
CA GLY A 220 20.85 -44.17 -14.09
C GLY A 220 21.65 -43.21 -13.20
N LEU A 221 21.27 -42.99 -11.94
CA LEU A 221 22.08 -42.21 -11.00
C LEU A 221 23.43 -42.90 -10.74
N PRO A 222 24.55 -42.15 -10.62
CA PRO A 222 25.85 -42.71 -10.27
C PRO A 222 25.84 -43.35 -8.87
N ALA A 223 26.70 -44.33 -8.66
CA ALA A 223 26.85 -44.96 -7.35
C ALA A 223 27.18 -43.94 -6.28
N GLY A 224 26.48 -44.04 -5.14
CA GLY A 224 26.61 -43.08 -4.01
C GLY A 224 25.71 -41.84 -4.08
N VAL A 225 24.91 -41.69 -5.14
CA VAL A 225 23.91 -40.62 -5.29
C VAL A 225 22.51 -41.22 -5.23
N LYS A 226 21.61 -40.58 -4.51
CA LYS A 226 20.23 -41.04 -4.26
C LYS A 226 19.21 -39.92 -4.45
N LEU A 227 18.02 -40.26 -4.95
CA LEU A 227 16.86 -39.41 -5.04
C LEU A 227 15.93 -39.64 -3.83
N ASP A 228 15.47 -38.57 -3.24
CA ASP A 228 14.30 -38.56 -2.34
C ASP A 228 13.03 -38.41 -3.20
N ALA A 229 12.23 -39.47 -3.22
CA ALA A 229 11.02 -39.52 -4.06
C ALA A 229 9.91 -38.53 -3.70
N VAL A 230 9.92 -37.99 -2.49
CA VAL A 230 8.89 -37.05 -2.03
C VAL A 230 9.31 -35.59 -2.30
N THR A 231 10.57 -35.29 -2.01
CA THR A 231 11.09 -33.92 -2.13
C THR A 231 11.72 -33.63 -3.49
N GLY A 232 12.01 -34.64 -4.28
CA GLY A 232 12.74 -34.52 -5.55
C GLY A 232 14.22 -34.14 -5.37
N ARG A 233 14.76 -34.23 -4.15
CA ARG A 233 16.17 -33.92 -3.88
C ARG A 233 17.07 -35.08 -4.24
N ILE A 234 18.13 -34.82 -5.02
CA ILE A 234 19.18 -35.74 -5.36
C ILE A 234 20.41 -35.38 -4.55
N THR A 235 20.87 -36.29 -3.71
CA THR A 235 21.98 -36.05 -2.78
C THR A 235 22.93 -37.22 -2.75
N GLY A 236 24.16 -37.00 -2.29
CA GLY A 236 25.17 -38.08 -2.13
C GLY A 236 26.56 -37.65 -2.59
N LYS A 237 27.37 -38.60 -2.99
CA LYS A 237 28.71 -38.37 -3.56
C LYS A 237 28.94 -39.38 -4.69
N ALA A 238 29.17 -38.91 -5.92
CA ALA A 238 29.67 -39.73 -7.00
C ALA A 238 31.20 -39.80 -6.87
N THR A 239 31.75 -41.01 -6.73
CA THR A 239 33.20 -41.23 -6.54
C THR A 239 33.93 -41.56 -7.84
N VAL A 240 33.20 -41.97 -8.86
CA VAL A 240 33.74 -42.32 -10.16
C VAL A 240 33.47 -41.22 -11.16
N GLU A 241 34.49 -40.80 -11.88
CA GLU A 241 34.37 -39.84 -12.99
C GLU A 241 33.70 -40.51 -14.19
N GLY A 242 32.83 -39.77 -14.87
CA GLY A 242 32.16 -40.26 -16.06
C GLY A 242 30.91 -39.43 -16.41
N GLU A 243 30.34 -39.72 -17.55
CA GLU A 243 29.05 -39.21 -17.98
C GLU A 243 27.95 -40.21 -17.63
N TYR A 244 26.94 -39.76 -16.94
CA TYR A 244 25.81 -40.55 -16.51
C TYR A 244 24.53 -40.03 -17.17
N LYS A 245 23.89 -40.90 -17.96
CA LYS A 245 22.56 -40.55 -18.50
C LYS A 245 21.49 -40.88 -17.45
N VAL A 246 20.92 -39.86 -16.88
CA VAL A 246 19.88 -39.99 -15.85
C VAL A 246 18.51 -39.66 -16.44
N THR A 247 17.57 -40.60 -16.29
CA THR A 247 16.17 -40.36 -16.63
C THR A 247 15.39 -39.97 -15.38
N LEU A 248 14.74 -38.84 -15.42
CA LEU A 248 13.90 -38.34 -14.32
C LEU A 248 12.42 -38.44 -14.71
N LYS A 249 11.58 -38.82 -13.75
CA LYS A 249 10.14 -38.88 -13.91
C LYS A 249 9.47 -38.22 -12.73
N ALA A 250 8.41 -37.43 -13.01
CA ALA A 250 7.51 -36.83 -12.02
C ALA A 250 6.09 -37.31 -12.30
N THR A 251 5.38 -37.72 -11.26
CA THR A 251 3.98 -38.20 -11.32
C THR A 251 3.14 -37.60 -10.22
#